data_1fb6149cb55a79b4fa47f8050febc4f5
#
_entry.id   1fb6149cb55a79b4fa47f8050febc4f5
#
_cell.length_a   1.000
_cell.length_b   1.000
_cell.length_c   1.000
_cell.angle_alpha   90.00
_cell.angle_beta   90.00
_cell.angle_gamma   90.00
#
_symmetry.space_group_name_H-M   'P 1'
#
loop_
_entity.id
_entity.type
_entity.pdbx_description
1 polymer ?
#
loop_
_entity_poly.entity_id
_entity_poly.type
_entity_poly.pdbx_seq_one_letter_code
_entity_poly.pdbx_strand_id
1 'polypeptide(L)'
;MKNLPKVKIGIVAVSRDCFPESLSVNRRKALVEAYKANYDVADIYECPVCIVESEIHMVQALEDIKQAGCNALCVYLGNCGPEIAETLLAKHFDGPVMFVAAAEESQNDLVGGRGDAYCGMLNASYNLKLRNVKAYIPEYPVGTAAECADMIHDFVPIARAIIGLKSLKIISFGPRPLNFLACNAPIQQLYNLGVEIEENSELDLFEAFNKHAGDERIPAKVKEMEEELGEGNKKPEILEKLAQYELTLLDWVEAHKGYREYVAIAGKCWPAFQTQFGFVPCYVNSRLTGMGIPVSCEVDIYGCLSEFIGTAVSDDVVTLLDINNSVPDDMYEESIQGKFDYTHKDTFMGFHCGNTCSRKLAFCSMKNQMIMARSLPVEVTNGTLEGDIIPGDITFYRLQSTADNKLRAYIAQGEVLPVASHSFGSIGVFAIPEMGRFYRHVLIEKNFPHHGAVAFGHYGKALYEVFKYIGVPVEDLNFNQPKGMMYPTENPFA
;
A
#
# COMPACT_ATOMS: atom_id res chain seq x y z
N MET A 1 12.75 2.48 3.76
CA MET A 1 13.13 1.62 2.61
C MET A 1 13.54 2.47 1.42
N LYS A 2 14.45 2.02 0.55
CA LYS A 2 14.93 2.85 -0.58
C LYS A 2 13.90 2.98 -1.72
N ASN A 3 12.98 2.03 -1.84
CA ASN A 3 11.97 1.95 -2.92
C ASN A 3 10.63 2.60 -2.53
N LEU A 4 10.66 3.62 -1.68
CA LEU A 4 9.48 4.36 -1.22
C LEU A 4 9.67 5.87 -1.36
N PRO A 5 8.60 6.61 -1.73
CA PRO A 5 8.62 8.06 -1.76
C PRO A 5 8.85 8.66 -0.37
N LYS A 6 9.67 9.68 -0.33
CA LYS A 6 9.65 10.63 0.79
C LYS A 6 8.59 11.68 0.50
N VAL A 7 7.80 12.01 1.52
CA VAL A 7 6.76 13.02 1.41
C VAL A 7 7.25 14.32 2.02
N LYS A 8 7.00 15.44 1.35
CA LYS A 8 7.18 16.78 1.88
C LYS A 8 5.99 17.63 1.53
N ILE A 9 5.17 17.93 2.53
CA ILE A 9 3.90 18.65 2.37
C ILE A 9 4.14 20.16 2.50
N GLY A 10 3.88 20.92 1.43
CA GLY A 10 3.82 22.37 1.50
C GLY A 10 2.53 22.82 2.18
N ILE A 11 2.62 23.51 3.32
CA ILE A 11 1.46 24.10 4.02
C ILE A 11 1.28 25.52 3.50
N VAL A 12 0.22 25.74 2.72
CA VAL A 12 -0.15 27.04 2.16
C VAL A 12 -1.45 27.52 2.78
N ALA A 13 -1.38 28.60 3.57
CA ALA A 13 -2.57 29.20 4.16
C ALA A 13 -3.24 30.18 3.20
N VAL A 14 -4.55 30.26 3.26
CA VAL A 14 -5.39 31.16 2.45
C VAL A 14 -6.17 32.12 3.34
N SER A 15 -6.55 33.26 2.78
CA SER A 15 -7.36 34.27 3.45
C SER A 15 -8.24 34.98 2.44
N ARG A 16 -9.51 35.24 2.79
CA ARG A 16 -10.37 36.12 1.99
C ARG A 16 -10.16 37.57 2.43
N ASP A 17 -10.13 38.48 1.48
CA ASP A 17 -9.82 39.90 1.64
C ASP A 17 -10.68 40.62 2.69
N CYS A 18 -11.90 40.16 2.96
CA CYS A 18 -12.80 40.71 3.99
C CYS A 18 -12.53 40.19 5.42
N PHE A 19 -11.56 39.28 5.61
CA PHE A 19 -11.14 38.79 6.90
C PHE A 19 -9.69 39.26 7.21
N PRO A 20 -9.32 39.38 8.49
CA PRO A 20 -7.94 39.74 8.84
C PRO A 20 -6.94 38.69 8.35
N GLU A 21 -5.99 39.05 7.49
CA GLU A 21 -4.89 38.19 7.05
C GLU A 21 -4.09 37.65 8.24
N SER A 22 -3.89 38.49 9.28
CA SER A 22 -3.17 38.12 10.50
C SER A 22 -3.77 36.90 11.21
N LEU A 23 -5.08 36.67 11.07
CA LEU A 23 -5.73 35.50 11.64
C LEU A 23 -5.20 34.21 10.98
N SER A 24 -5.14 34.18 9.65
CA SER A 24 -4.59 33.05 8.90
C SER A 24 -3.09 32.85 9.18
N VAL A 25 -2.32 33.93 9.28
CA VAL A 25 -0.89 33.87 9.66
C VAL A 25 -0.70 33.22 11.03
N ASN A 26 -1.47 33.65 12.03
CA ASN A 26 -1.32 33.14 13.40
C ASN A 26 -1.76 31.67 13.50
N ARG A 27 -2.88 31.32 12.86
CA ARG A 27 -3.41 29.96 12.84
C ARG A 27 -2.45 29.02 12.11
N ARG A 28 -1.83 29.42 10.99
CA ARG A 28 -0.78 28.62 10.30
C ARG A 28 0.42 28.40 11.21
N LYS A 29 0.91 29.42 11.91
CA LYS A 29 2.02 29.25 12.86
C LYS A 29 1.68 28.26 13.96
N ALA A 30 0.51 28.38 14.56
CA ALA A 30 0.05 27.46 15.60
C ALA A 30 -0.04 26.01 15.08
N LEU A 31 -0.57 25.81 13.85
CA LEU A 31 -0.60 24.51 13.18
C LEU A 31 0.80 23.93 13.00
N VAL A 32 1.74 24.69 12.47
CA VAL A 32 3.12 24.23 12.23
C VAL A 32 3.82 23.89 13.53
N GLU A 33 3.64 24.68 14.59
CA GLU A 33 4.21 24.37 15.92
C GLU A 33 3.56 23.12 16.52
N ALA A 34 2.25 22.92 16.36
CA ALA A 34 1.57 21.69 16.81
C ALA A 34 2.10 20.45 16.07
N TYR A 35 2.33 20.56 14.76
CA TYR A 35 2.93 19.46 13.99
C TYR A 35 4.34 19.12 14.47
N LYS A 36 5.20 20.12 14.62
CA LYS A 36 6.58 19.94 15.09
C LYS A 36 6.69 19.33 16.50
N ALA A 37 5.68 19.56 17.32
CA ALA A 37 5.66 19.02 18.70
C ALA A 37 5.39 17.50 18.73
N ASN A 38 4.70 16.96 17.73
CA ASN A 38 4.19 15.58 17.75
C ASN A 38 4.75 14.70 16.63
N TYR A 39 5.25 15.28 15.52
CA TYR A 39 5.59 14.56 14.28
C TYR A 39 6.93 15.00 13.70
N ASP A 40 7.42 14.27 12.68
CA ASP A 40 8.69 14.63 12.03
C ASP A 40 8.52 15.92 11.20
N VAL A 41 9.30 16.92 11.54
CA VAL A 41 9.32 18.20 10.84
C VAL A 41 9.79 18.10 9.39
N ALA A 42 10.48 17.02 9.03
CA ALA A 42 10.92 16.78 7.66
C ALA A 42 9.74 16.51 6.69
N ASP A 43 8.58 16.10 7.22
CA ASP A 43 7.37 15.85 6.42
C ASP A 43 6.69 17.13 5.92
N ILE A 44 6.98 18.29 6.52
CA ILE A 44 6.29 19.54 6.23
C ILE A 44 7.23 20.68 5.83
N TYR A 45 6.68 21.63 5.08
CA TYR A 45 7.26 22.92 4.77
C TYR A 45 6.21 24.01 4.94
N GLU A 46 6.46 24.98 5.80
CA GLU A 46 5.63 26.17 5.91
C GLU A 46 5.92 27.10 4.74
N CYS A 47 4.94 27.41 3.89
CA CYS A 47 5.09 28.42 2.85
C CYS A 47 4.99 29.84 3.46
N PRO A 48 6.10 30.56 3.60
CA PRO A 48 6.10 31.87 4.26
C PRO A 48 5.90 33.03 3.29
N VAL A 49 5.89 32.75 1.97
CA VAL A 49 5.97 33.79 0.92
C VAL A 49 4.79 34.75 1.01
N CYS A 50 3.57 34.22 1.18
CA CYS A 50 2.37 35.03 1.34
C CYS A 50 1.24 34.18 1.94
N ILE A 51 0.19 34.88 2.38
CA ILE A 51 -1.13 34.26 2.53
C ILE A 51 -1.85 34.42 1.20
N VAL A 52 -2.43 33.34 0.68
CA VAL A 52 -3.06 33.35 -0.65
C VAL A 52 -4.43 34.02 -0.57
N GLU A 53 -4.54 35.22 -1.14
CA GLU A 53 -5.80 35.99 -1.28
C GLU A 53 -6.17 36.21 -2.75
N SER A 54 -5.26 35.92 -3.68
CA SER A 54 -5.43 36.16 -5.11
C SER A 54 -4.67 35.16 -5.95
N GLU A 55 -4.95 35.12 -7.26
CA GLU A 55 -4.21 34.29 -8.20
C GLU A 55 -2.73 34.69 -8.31
N ILE A 56 -2.38 35.97 -8.05
CA ILE A 56 -0.98 36.42 -8.01
C ILE A 56 -0.26 35.76 -6.83
N HIS A 57 -0.86 35.79 -5.65
CA HIS A 57 -0.33 35.11 -4.46
C HIS A 57 -0.26 33.60 -4.64
N MET A 58 -1.24 33.01 -5.35
CA MET A 58 -1.25 31.59 -5.69
C MET A 58 0.00 31.21 -6.51
N VAL A 59 0.35 31.99 -7.54
CA VAL A 59 1.55 31.72 -8.37
C VAL A 59 2.82 31.79 -7.53
N GLN A 60 2.94 32.82 -6.66
CA GLN A 60 4.10 32.97 -5.77
C GLN A 60 4.23 31.77 -4.80
N ALA A 61 3.10 31.33 -4.21
CA ALA A 61 3.11 30.16 -3.33
C ALA A 61 3.50 28.87 -4.07
N LEU A 62 3.01 28.65 -5.31
CA LEU A 62 3.39 27.49 -6.13
C LEU A 62 4.89 27.47 -6.43
N GLU A 63 5.46 28.64 -6.76
CA GLU A 63 6.90 28.75 -7.02
C GLU A 63 7.72 28.44 -5.76
N ASP A 64 7.31 28.95 -4.61
CA ASP A 64 7.99 28.75 -3.33
C ASP A 64 8.00 27.28 -2.92
N ILE A 65 6.84 26.62 -2.86
CA ILE A 65 6.74 25.21 -2.47
C ILE A 65 7.45 24.28 -3.47
N LYS A 66 7.48 24.65 -4.75
CA LYS A 66 8.26 23.93 -5.78
C LYS A 66 9.76 24.06 -5.54
N GLN A 67 10.25 25.27 -5.24
CA GLN A 67 11.67 25.50 -4.90
C GLN A 67 12.07 24.78 -3.61
N ALA A 68 11.15 24.69 -2.66
CA ALA A 68 11.35 23.94 -1.41
C ALA A 68 11.35 22.41 -1.62
N GLY A 69 11.03 21.92 -2.82
CA GLY A 69 10.99 20.49 -3.14
C GLY A 69 9.76 19.78 -2.54
N CYS A 70 8.64 20.50 -2.33
CA CYS A 70 7.40 19.89 -1.86
C CYS A 70 6.78 19.04 -2.97
N ASN A 71 6.34 17.84 -2.63
CA ASN A 71 5.69 16.90 -3.53
C ASN A 71 4.25 16.54 -3.09
N ALA A 72 3.77 17.14 -2.01
CA ALA A 72 2.39 17.13 -1.56
C ALA A 72 1.98 18.53 -1.07
N LEU A 73 0.70 18.84 -1.09
CA LEU A 73 0.18 20.16 -0.74
C LEU A 73 -0.94 20.06 0.29
N CYS A 74 -0.83 20.86 1.35
CA CYS A 74 -1.92 21.16 2.26
C CYS A 74 -2.40 22.60 2.02
N VAL A 75 -3.64 22.77 1.56
CA VAL A 75 -4.33 24.05 1.51
C VAL A 75 -5.01 24.24 2.87
N TYR A 76 -4.55 25.21 3.64
CA TYR A 76 -5.03 25.49 4.98
C TYR A 76 -5.92 26.73 4.98
N LEU A 77 -7.20 26.52 5.26
CA LEU A 77 -8.15 27.62 5.43
C LEU A 77 -8.00 28.20 6.85
N GLY A 78 -7.13 29.19 7.00
CA GLY A 78 -6.98 29.92 8.26
C GLY A 78 -8.17 30.83 8.56
N ASN A 79 -8.91 31.22 7.50
CA ASN A 79 -10.25 31.82 7.53
C ASN A 79 -11.01 31.38 6.28
N CYS A 80 -12.18 31.96 6.01
CA CYS A 80 -12.93 31.71 4.77
C CYS A 80 -12.08 32.13 3.55
N GLY A 81 -11.58 31.13 2.80
CA GLY A 81 -10.62 31.33 1.72
C GLY A 81 -11.20 31.95 0.43
N PRO A 82 -10.34 32.41 -0.49
CA PRO A 82 -10.72 32.90 -1.80
C PRO A 82 -10.94 31.73 -2.77
N GLU A 83 -12.18 31.33 -2.99
CA GLU A 83 -12.60 30.13 -3.71
C GLU A 83 -11.87 29.88 -5.05
N ILE A 84 -11.53 30.94 -5.80
CA ILE A 84 -10.82 30.81 -7.07
C ILE A 84 -9.34 30.46 -6.81
N ALA A 85 -8.64 31.28 -6.04
CA ALA A 85 -7.19 31.13 -5.86
C ALA A 85 -6.82 29.83 -5.15
N GLU A 86 -7.54 29.44 -4.09
CA GLU A 86 -7.26 28.20 -3.36
C GLU A 86 -7.49 26.93 -4.17
N THR A 87 -8.52 26.92 -5.03
CA THR A 87 -8.82 25.76 -5.87
C THR A 87 -7.95 25.70 -7.12
N LEU A 88 -7.51 26.86 -7.65
CA LEU A 88 -6.50 26.90 -8.70
C LEU A 88 -5.11 26.52 -8.18
N LEU A 89 -4.77 26.88 -6.93
CA LEU A 89 -3.57 26.41 -6.27
C LEU A 89 -3.51 24.86 -6.30
N ALA A 90 -4.60 24.22 -5.89
CA ALA A 90 -4.73 22.76 -5.94
C ALA A 90 -4.67 22.20 -7.38
N LYS A 91 -5.28 22.89 -8.34
CA LYS A 91 -5.33 22.45 -9.74
C LYS A 91 -3.97 22.48 -10.43
N HIS A 92 -3.14 23.45 -10.11
CA HIS A 92 -1.84 23.67 -10.74
C HIS A 92 -0.66 23.04 -9.98
N PHE A 93 -0.91 22.49 -8.81
CA PHE A 93 0.10 21.72 -8.08
C PHE A 93 0.24 20.31 -8.66
N ASP A 94 1.47 19.90 -8.98
CA ASP A 94 1.75 18.55 -9.48
C ASP A 94 2.04 17.58 -8.33
N GLY A 95 0.99 17.13 -7.67
CA GLY A 95 1.08 16.20 -6.55
C GLY A 95 -0.28 15.97 -5.87
N PRO A 96 -0.33 15.10 -4.85
CA PRO A 96 -1.51 14.95 -4.02
C PRO A 96 -1.76 16.20 -3.19
N VAL A 97 -3.03 16.55 -3.05
CA VAL A 97 -3.50 17.76 -2.36
C VAL A 97 -4.48 17.37 -1.27
N MET A 98 -4.38 18.04 -0.12
CA MET A 98 -5.40 18.00 0.93
C MET A 98 -5.92 19.40 1.27
N PHE A 99 -7.11 19.45 1.87
CA PHE A 99 -7.71 20.65 2.42
C PHE A 99 -8.09 20.43 3.88
N VAL A 100 -7.71 21.38 4.73
CA VAL A 100 -8.13 21.43 6.15
C VAL A 100 -8.41 22.87 6.53
N ALA A 101 -9.25 23.09 7.54
CA ALA A 101 -9.70 24.40 7.95
C ALA A 101 -9.58 24.59 9.47
N ALA A 102 -9.32 25.83 9.89
CA ALA A 102 -9.26 26.20 11.29
C ALA A 102 -10.66 26.26 11.93
N ALA A 103 -10.81 25.65 13.10
CA ALA A 103 -11.98 25.86 13.94
C ALA A 103 -11.92 27.23 14.64
N GLU A 104 -13.10 27.74 15.03
CA GLU A 104 -13.19 28.79 16.04
C GLU A 104 -13.05 28.15 17.41
N GLU A 105 -12.00 28.53 18.16
CA GLU A 105 -11.64 27.85 19.41
C GLU A 105 -12.34 28.42 20.65
N SER A 106 -12.93 29.63 20.53
CA SER A 106 -13.61 30.30 21.62
C SER A 106 -14.90 30.98 21.17
N GLN A 107 -15.89 30.97 22.03
CA GLN A 107 -17.12 31.80 21.80
C GLN A 107 -16.79 33.30 21.65
N ASN A 108 -15.68 33.76 22.20
CA ASN A 108 -15.24 35.16 22.08
C ASN A 108 -14.75 35.50 20.67
N ASP A 109 -14.35 34.49 19.87
CA ASP A 109 -13.86 34.66 18.50
C ASP A 109 -15.03 34.93 17.53
N LEU A 110 -16.26 34.57 17.91
CA LEU A 110 -17.41 34.68 17.04
C LEU A 110 -17.81 36.16 16.69
N VAL A 111 -17.20 37.15 17.32
CA VAL A 111 -17.41 38.57 17.01
C VAL A 111 -16.17 39.21 16.42
N GLY A 112 -15.06 39.20 17.13
CA GLY A 112 -13.84 39.92 16.77
C GLY A 112 -12.75 39.11 16.08
N GLY A 113 -12.68 37.81 16.33
CA GLY A 113 -11.69 36.89 15.79
C GLY A 113 -12.24 35.89 14.78
N ARG A 114 -13.44 36.11 14.30
CA ARG A 114 -14.18 35.21 13.45
C ARG A 114 -13.52 35.03 12.10
N GLY A 115 -13.32 33.75 11.67
CA GLY A 115 -12.67 33.41 10.43
C GLY A 115 -13.57 32.74 9.39
N ASP A 116 -14.69 32.14 9.81
CA ASP A 116 -15.67 31.46 8.95
C ASP A 116 -15.04 30.33 8.06
N ALA A 117 -13.97 29.71 8.50
CA ALA A 117 -13.31 28.66 7.72
C ALA A 117 -14.19 27.41 7.55
N TYR A 118 -15.14 27.17 8.46
CA TYR A 118 -16.11 26.10 8.33
C TYR A 118 -16.98 26.22 7.06
N CYS A 119 -17.56 27.38 6.79
CA CYS A 119 -18.30 27.61 5.54
C CYS A 119 -17.34 27.70 4.33
N GLY A 120 -16.14 28.23 4.54
CA GLY A 120 -15.09 28.26 3.52
C GLY A 120 -14.75 26.88 2.99
N MET A 121 -14.66 25.87 3.87
CA MET A 121 -14.42 24.48 3.48
C MET A 121 -15.53 23.90 2.57
N LEU A 122 -16.79 24.21 2.84
CA LEU A 122 -17.90 23.83 1.97
C LEU A 122 -17.77 24.44 0.57
N ASN A 123 -17.41 25.72 0.52
CA ASN A 123 -17.21 26.43 -0.75
C ASN A 123 -15.97 25.89 -1.50
N ALA A 124 -14.87 25.64 -0.80
CA ALA A 124 -13.67 25.00 -1.39
C ALA A 124 -14.02 23.66 -2.02
N SER A 125 -14.71 22.76 -1.29
CA SER A 125 -15.09 21.44 -1.79
C SER A 125 -16.00 21.52 -3.02
N TYR A 126 -16.97 22.45 -3.03
CA TYR A 126 -17.83 22.72 -4.19
C TYR A 126 -17.00 23.17 -5.41
N ASN A 127 -16.07 24.10 -5.21
CA ASN A 127 -15.23 24.64 -6.27
C ASN A 127 -14.21 23.65 -6.81
N LEU A 128 -13.65 22.76 -5.98
CA LEU A 128 -12.83 21.62 -6.41
C LEU A 128 -13.61 20.73 -7.38
N LYS A 129 -14.88 20.43 -7.07
CA LYS A 129 -15.74 19.64 -7.94
C LYS A 129 -16.02 20.34 -9.27
N LEU A 130 -16.32 21.64 -9.26
CA LEU A 130 -16.53 22.43 -10.48
C LEU A 130 -15.33 22.37 -11.43
N ARG A 131 -14.11 22.30 -10.90
CA ARG A 131 -12.86 22.28 -11.67
C ARG A 131 -12.33 20.87 -11.93
N ASN A 132 -13.06 19.82 -11.50
CA ASN A 132 -12.63 18.44 -11.56
C ASN A 132 -11.23 18.23 -10.93
N VAL A 133 -11.00 18.85 -9.78
CA VAL A 133 -9.77 18.71 -9.00
C VAL A 133 -9.99 17.69 -7.91
N LYS A 134 -9.09 16.70 -7.81
CA LYS A 134 -9.08 15.72 -6.74
C LYS A 134 -8.30 16.26 -5.55
N ALA A 135 -8.85 16.14 -4.36
CA ALA A 135 -8.18 16.45 -3.11
C ALA A 135 -8.63 15.48 -2.03
N TYR A 136 -7.74 15.20 -1.09
CA TYR A 136 -8.09 14.53 0.15
C TYR A 136 -8.75 15.57 1.09
N ILE A 137 -9.90 15.24 1.59
CA ILE A 137 -10.61 16.01 2.62
C ILE A 137 -10.86 15.02 3.77
N PRO A 138 -10.31 15.27 4.97
CA PRO A 138 -10.55 14.42 6.14
C PRO A 138 -12.04 14.24 6.44
N GLU A 139 -12.39 13.20 7.18
CA GLU A 139 -13.78 12.91 7.58
C GLU A 139 -14.45 14.12 8.27
N TYR A 140 -13.70 14.82 9.11
CA TYR A 140 -14.10 16.13 9.67
C TYR A 140 -12.94 17.12 9.46
N PRO A 141 -12.98 17.96 8.43
CA PRO A 141 -11.82 18.73 7.96
C PRO A 141 -11.61 20.07 8.68
N VAL A 142 -12.30 20.32 9.79
CA VAL A 142 -12.23 21.56 10.56
C VAL A 142 -11.78 21.25 11.98
N GLY A 143 -10.71 21.87 12.44
CA GLY A 143 -10.15 21.56 13.75
C GLY A 143 -9.29 22.67 14.34
N THR A 144 -8.93 22.48 15.60
CA THR A 144 -7.87 23.21 16.29
C THR A 144 -6.52 23.01 15.60
N ALA A 145 -5.53 23.76 15.97
CA ALA A 145 -4.17 23.57 15.44
C ALA A 145 -3.62 22.15 15.62
N ALA A 146 -3.89 21.51 16.77
CA ALA A 146 -3.49 20.14 17.05
C ALA A 146 -4.23 19.13 16.16
N GLU A 147 -5.56 19.23 16.09
CA GLU A 147 -6.37 18.35 15.23
C GLU A 147 -6.01 18.48 13.74
N CYS A 148 -5.73 19.69 13.28
CA CYS A 148 -5.27 19.90 11.91
C CYS A 148 -3.87 19.30 11.68
N ALA A 149 -2.98 19.31 12.68
CA ALA A 149 -1.68 18.65 12.61
C ALA A 149 -1.85 17.12 12.49
N ASP A 150 -2.77 16.52 13.24
CA ASP A 150 -3.10 15.10 13.16
C ASP A 150 -3.65 14.76 11.75
N MET A 151 -4.55 15.57 11.22
CA MET A 151 -5.10 15.40 9.85
C MET A 151 -4.00 15.45 8.76
N ILE A 152 -3.00 16.35 8.93
CA ILE A 152 -1.87 16.44 8.01
C ILE A 152 -0.96 15.20 8.14
N HIS A 153 -0.76 14.71 9.35
CA HIS A 153 -0.01 13.47 9.56
C HIS A 153 -0.70 12.26 8.93
N ASP A 154 -2.01 12.15 9.07
CA ASP A 154 -2.82 11.12 8.42
C ASP A 154 -2.76 11.18 6.87
N PHE A 155 -2.46 12.34 6.31
CA PHE A 155 -2.28 12.50 4.87
C PHE A 155 -0.93 11.99 4.36
N VAL A 156 0.10 11.93 5.19
CA VAL A 156 1.46 11.47 4.78
C VAL A 156 1.43 10.10 4.10
N PRO A 157 0.84 9.03 4.66
CA PRO A 157 0.77 7.73 4.02
C PRO A 157 -0.07 7.75 2.72
N ILE A 158 -1.13 8.53 2.67
CA ILE A 158 -1.97 8.69 1.48
C ILE A 158 -1.15 9.36 0.36
N ALA A 159 -0.48 10.46 0.66
CA ALA A 159 0.37 11.18 -0.28
C ALA A 159 1.51 10.29 -0.80
N ARG A 160 2.16 9.53 0.10
CA ARG A 160 3.24 8.60 -0.25
C ARG A 160 2.79 7.59 -1.30
N ALA A 161 1.65 6.95 -1.12
CA ALA A 161 1.12 5.99 -2.07
C ALA A 161 0.80 6.64 -3.43
N ILE A 162 0.19 7.83 -3.45
CA ILE A 162 -0.17 8.53 -4.69
C ILE A 162 1.09 8.98 -5.46
N ILE A 163 2.09 9.52 -4.76
CA ILE A 163 3.37 9.91 -5.36
C ILE A 163 4.08 8.68 -5.93
N GLY A 164 4.08 7.59 -5.16
CA GLY A 164 4.70 6.33 -5.57
C GLY A 164 4.10 5.79 -6.87
N LEU A 165 2.78 5.75 -6.98
CA LEU A 165 2.09 5.26 -8.17
C LEU A 165 2.47 6.03 -9.45
N LYS A 166 2.62 7.34 -9.36
CA LYS A 166 3.01 8.18 -10.51
C LYS A 166 4.41 7.86 -11.05
N SER A 167 5.27 7.27 -10.24
CA SER A 167 6.66 6.95 -10.59
C SER A 167 6.98 5.46 -10.46
N LEU A 168 5.96 4.60 -10.42
CA LEU A 168 6.10 3.15 -10.33
C LEU A 168 6.28 2.51 -11.71
N LYS A 169 7.19 1.55 -11.78
CA LYS A 169 7.28 0.58 -12.86
C LYS A 169 7.09 -0.83 -12.30
N ILE A 170 6.19 -1.59 -12.91
CA ILE A 170 6.05 -3.03 -12.65
C ILE A 170 6.77 -3.78 -13.77
N ILE A 171 7.74 -4.59 -13.38
CA ILE A 171 8.52 -5.46 -14.30
C ILE A 171 7.95 -6.86 -14.16
N SER A 172 7.39 -7.41 -15.23
CA SER A 172 6.84 -8.75 -15.24
C SER A 172 7.69 -9.72 -16.03
N PHE A 173 7.78 -10.97 -15.55
CA PHE A 173 8.40 -12.09 -16.24
C PHE A 173 7.36 -13.20 -16.37
N GLY A 174 6.74 -13.26 -17.56
CA GLY A 174 5.62 -14.16 -17.75
C GLY A 174 5.36 -14.55 -19.19
N PRO A 175 4.17 -14.93 -19.55
CA PRO A 175 2.85 -14.70 -18.92
C PRO A 175 2.56 -15.56 -17.69
N ARG A 176 1.45 -15.26 -16.99
CA ARG A 176 0.95 -16.09 -15.88
C ARG A 176 0.89 -17.58 -16.25
N PRO A 177 0.90 -18.51 -15.29
CA PRO A 177 0.68 -19.93 -15.56
C PRO A 177 -0.65 -20.17 -16.27
N LEU A 178 -0.71 -21.19 -17.13
CA LEU A 178 -1.80 -21.41 -18.10
C LEU A 178 -3.20 -21.40 -17.46
N ASN A 179 -3.40 -22.17 -16.41
CA ASN A 179 -4.71 -22.32 -15.75
C ASN A 179 -4.90 -21.38 -14.56
N PHE A 180 -4.17 -20.26 -14.51
CA PHE A 180 -4.18 -19.33 -13.38
C PHE A 180 -4.78 -17.97 -13.78
N LEU A 181 -6.03 -17.99 -14.27
CA LEU A 181 -6.75 -16.79 -14.73
C LEU A 181 -7.02 -15.78 -13.62
N ALA A 182 -6.91 -16.19 -12.36
CA ALA A 182 -6.96 -15.29 -11.19
C ALA A 182 -5.92 -14.15 -11.27
N CYS A 183 -4.78 -14.37 -11.94
CA CYS A 183 -3.74 -13.37 -12.16
C CYS A 183 -3.84 -12.69 -13.55
N ASN A 184 -4.99 -12.73 -14.20
CA ASN A 184 -5.21 -12.01 -15.45
C ASN A 184 -5.31 -10.50 -15.17
N ALA A 185 -4.55 -9.70 -15.94
CA ALA A 185 -4.42 -8.27 -15.68
C ALA A 185 -4.75 -7.42 -16.93
N PRO A 186 -5.92 -6.76 -16.97
CA PRO A 186 -6.15 -5.67 -17.91
C PRO A 186 -5.24 -4.49 -17.60
N ILE A 187 -4.22 -4.25 -18.43
CA ILE A 187 -3.13 -3.30 -18.13
C ILE A 187 -3.50 -1.83 -18.36
N GLN A 188 -4.58 -1.54 -19.07
CA GLN A 188 -4.95 -0.14 -19.37
C GLN A 188 -5.12 0.71 -18.11
N GLN A 189 -5.67 0.15 -17.03
CA GLN A 189 -5.86 0.89 -15.79
C GLN A 189 -4.54 1.23 -15.09
N LEU A 190 -3.49 0.44 -15.29
CA LEU A 190 -2.15 0.75 -14.77
C LEU A 190 -1.64 2.06 -15.37
N TYR A 191 -1.73 2.21 -16.70
CA TYR A 191 -1.35 3.46 -17.38
C TYR A 191 -2.21 4.66 -16.93
N ASN A 192 -3.51 4.46 -16.70
CA ASN A 192 -4.40 5.50 -16.15
C ASN A 192 -3.97 5.95 -14.74
N LEU A 193 -3.36 5.06 -13.96
CA LEU A 193 -2.79 5.37 -12.65
C LEU A 193 -1.40 6.01 -12.72
N GLY A 194 -0.81 6.08 -13.90
CA GLY A 194 0.58 6.54 -14.11
C GLY A 194 1.63 5.45 -13.90
N VAL A 195 1.20 4.20 -13.70
CA VAL A 195 2.09 3.05 -13.54
C VAL A 195 2.54 2.55 -14.92
N GLU A 196 3.83 2.38 -15.09
CA GLU A 196 4.42 1.77 -16.28
C GLU A 196 4.54 0.26 -16.09
N ILE A 197 4.35 -0.51 -17.16
CA ILE A 197 4.55 -1.95 -17.13
C ILE A 197 5.56 -2.36 -18.21
N GLU A 198 6.48 -3.25 -17.82
CA GLU A 198 7.43 -3.89 -18.74
C GLU A 198 7.18 -5.40 -18.71
N GLU A 199 6.78 -5.94 -19.85
CA GLU A 199 6.47 -7.36 -19.99
C GLU A 199 7.64 -8.10 -20.66
N ASN A 200 8.27 -9.01 -19.93
CA ASN A 200 9.38 -9.84 -20.35
C ASN A 200 8.99 -11.33 -20.34
N SER A 201 9.71 -12.14 -21.07
CA SER A 201 9.56 -13.60 -21.01
C SER A 201 10.42 -14.22 -19.90
N GLU A 202 10.08 -15.44 -19.49
CA GLU A 202 10.94 -16.24 -18.62
C GLU A 202 12.30 -16.53 -19.26
N LEU A 203 12.40 -16.56 -20.61
CA LEU A 203 13.64 -16.79 -21.33
C LEU A 203 14.61 -15.61 -21.17
N ASP A 204 14.11 -14.38 -21.19
CA ASP A 204 14.93 -13.17 -20.98
C ASP A 204 15.54 -13.20 -19.58
N LEU A 205 14.73 -13.56 -18.57
CA LEU A 205 15.21 -13.71 -17.20
C LEU A 205 16.24 -14.86 -17.07
N PHE A 206 16.00 -15.98 -17.74
CA PHE A 206 16.91 -17.14 -17.69
C PHE A 206 18.25 -16.84 -18.38
N GLU A 207 18.24 -16.10 -19.49
CA GLU A 207 19.47 -15.64 -20.14
C GLU A 207 20.25 -14.69 -19.23
N ALA A 208 19.57 -13.72 -18.60
CA ALA A 208 20.19 -12.80 -17.65
C ALA A 208 20.77 -13.55 -16.44
N PHE A 209 20.05 -14.53 -15.90
CA PHE A 209 20.54 -15.38 -14.81
C PHE A 209 21.84 -16.13 -15.21
N ASN A 210 21.89 -16.72 -16.39
CA ASN A 210 23.08 -17.41 -16.87
C ASN A 210 24.29 -16.47 -17.06
N LYS A 211 24.05 -15.21 -17.46
CA LYS A 211 25.12 -14.20 -17.57
C LYS A 211 25.73 -13.80 -16.23
N HIS A 212 25.02 -13.98 -15.13
CA HIS A 212 25.51 -13.73 -13.77
C HIS A 212 26.24 -14.93 -13.16
N ALA A 213 26.44 -16.02 -13.89
CA ALA A 213 27.19 -17.18 -13.39
C ALA A 213 28.63 -16.78 -13.07
N GLY A 214 29.05 -17.01 -11.81
CA GLY A 214 30.37 -16.63 -11.34
C GLY A 214 30.58 -15.14 -11.05
N ASP A 215 29.52 -14.34 -10.90
CA ASP A 215 29.61 -12.93 -10.49
C ASP A 215 30.36 -12.82 -9.15
N GLU A 216 31.31 -11.89 -9.08
CA GLU A 216 32.18 -11.71 -7.90
C GLU A 216 31.43 -11.31 -6.61
N ARG A 217 30.19 -10.81 -6.73
CA ARG A 217 29.32 -10.43 -5.61
C ARG A 217 28.62 -11.63 -4.95
N ILE A 218 28.55 -12.79 -5.62
CA ILE A 218 27.83 -13.98 -5.13
C ILE A 218 28.31 -14.41 -3.75
N PRO A 219 29.61 -14.55 -3.44
CA PRO A 219 30.05 -14.98 -2.12
C PRO A 219 29.60 -14.07 -0.97
N ALA A 220 29.60 -12.75 -1.19
CA ALA A 220 29.11 -11.80 -0.20
C ALA A 220 27.59 -11.93 0.01
N LYS A 221 26.85 -12.14 -1.06
CA LYS A 221 25.39 -12.33 -1.01
C LYS A 221 25.01 -13.67 -0.33
N VAL A 222 25.76 -14.74 -0.58
CA VAL A 222 25.60 -16.03 0.14
C VAL A 222 25.76 -15.83 1.64
N LYS A 223 26.78 -15.09 2.05
CA LYS A 223 27.02 -14.82 3.47
C LYS A 223 25.86 -14.05 4.11
N GLU A 224 25.30 -13.03 3.43
CA GLU A 224 24.10 -12.32 3.90
C GLU A 224 22.90 -13.28 4.08
N MET A 225 22.72 -14.23 3.16
CA MET A 225 21.65 -15.23 3.23
C MET A 225 21.88 -16.23 4.37
N GLU A 226 23.12 -16.67 4.60
CA GLU A 226 23.48 -17.54 5.72
C GLU A 226 23.21 -16.85 7.08
N GLU A 227 23.58 -15.57 7.21
CA GLU A 227 23.35 -14.78 8.42
C GLU A 227 21.85 -14.58 8.68
N GLU A 228 21.06 -14.31 7.63
CA GLU A 228 19.61 -14.13 7.74
C GLU A 228 18.89 -15.42 8.15
N LEU A 229 19.24 -16.54 7.54
CA LEU A 229 18.59 -17.83 7.78
C LEU A 229 19.05 -18.50 9.07
N GLY A 230 20.31 -18.34 9.47
CA GLY A 230 20.90 -18.97 10.65
C GLY A 230 20.65 -20.48 10.69
N GLU A 231 20.07 -20.97 11.79
CA GLU A 231 19.72 -22.37 11.94
C GLU A 231 18.61 -22.88 10.99
N GLY A 232 17.84 -21.96 10.41
CA GLY A 232 16.82 -22.23 9.40
C GLY A 232 17.38 -22.55 8.01
N ASN A 233 18.68 -22.40 7.80
CA ASN A 233 19.34 -22.77 6.55
C ASN A 233 19.43 -24.30 6.40
N LYS A 234 18.36 -24.92 5.92
CA LYS A 234 18.29 -26.38 5.71
C LYS A 234 18.73 -26.82 4.30
N LYS A 235 19.07 -25.87 3.43
CA LYS A 235 19.43 -26.09 2.03
C LYS A 235 20.61 -25.22 1.60
N PRO A 236 21.77 -25.30 2.28
CA PRO A 236 22.93 -24.46 1.98
C PRO A 236 23.47 -24.67 0.55
N GLU A 237 23.24 -25.83 -0.03
CA GLU A 237 23.71 -26.22 -1.37
C GLU A 237 23.13 -25.39 -2.51
N ILE A 238 22.03 -24.65 -2.27
CA ILE A 238 21.39 -23.82 -3.32
C ILE A 238 21.64 -22.31 -3.15
N LEU A 239 22.28 -21.88 -2.06
CA LEU A 239 22.46 -20.46 -1.76
C LEU A 239 23.21 -19.70 -2.86
N GLU A 240 24.20 -20.32 -3.48
CA GLU A 240 24.94 -19.70 -4.60
C GLU A 240 24.01 -19.36 -5.76
N LYS A 241 23.10 -20.27 -6.14
CA LYS A 241 22.11 -20.04 -7.20
C LYS A 241 21.08 -18.98 -6.79
N LEU A 242 20.64 -18.99 -5.54
CA LEU A 242 19.71 -17.98 -5.03
C LEU A 242 20.36 -16.58 -5.00
N ALA A 243 21.64 -16.50 -4.60
CA ALA A 243 22.41 -15.26 -4.63
C ALA A 243 22.59 -14.75 -6.05
N GLN A 244 22.95 -15.63 -7.00
CA GLN A 244 23.01 -15.31 -8.43
C GLN A 244 21.67 -14.75 -8.94
N TYR A 245 20.54 -15.37 -8.56
CA TYR A 245 19.21 -14.94 -8.96
C TYR A 245 18.80 -13.58 -8.36
N GLU A 246 19.11 -13.34 -7.07
CA GLU A 246 18.87 -12.04 -6.44
C GLU A 246 19.64 -10.93 -7.14
N LEU A 247 20.93 -11.14 -7.43
CA LEU A 247 21.75 -10.19 -8.17
C LEU A 247 21.22 -9.94 -9.58
N THR A 248 20.75 -10.99 -10.26
CA THR A 248 20.12 -10.88 -11.57
C THR A 248 18.91 -9.94 -11.54
N LEU A 249 18.01 -10.11 -10.57
CA LEU A 249 16.83 -9.27 -10.44
C LEU A 249 17.18 -7.83 -10.07
N LEU A 250 18.13 -7.63 -9.17
CA LEU A 250 18.56 -6.28 -8.77
C LEU A 250 19.20 -5.52 -9.92
N ASP A 251 20.08 -6.16 -10.69
CA ASP A 251 20.71 -5.55 -11.84
C ASP A 251 19.71 -5.31 -12.98
N TRP A 252 18.74 -6.21 -13.15
CA TRP A 252 17.64 -6.01 -14.10
C TRP A 252 16.84 -4.75 -13.74
N VAL A 253 16.45 -4.62 -12.46
CA VAL A 253 15.73 -3.44 -11.97
C VAL A 253 16.51 -2.16 -12.28
N GLU A 254 17.81 -2.10 -11.95
CA GLU A 254 18.62 -0.90 -12.20
C GLU A 254 18.77 -0.57 -13.69
N ALA A 255 18.89 -1.58 -14.54
CA ALA A 255 19.02 -1.39 -15.99
C ALA A 255 17.69 -0.98 -16.67
N HIS A 256 16.54 -1.41 -16.11
CA HIS A 256 15.24 -1.31 -16.77
C HIS A 256 14.25 -0.35 -16.11
N LYS A 257 14.49 0.15 -14.88
CA LYS A 257 13.59 1.14 -14.24
C LYS A 257 13.36 2.40 -15.07
N GLY A 258 14.30 2.76 -15.93
CA GLY A 258 14.25 3.94 -16.79
C GLY A 258 14.28 5.24 -15.98
N TYR A 259 13.35 6.16 -16.25
CA TYR A 259 13.22 7.39 -15.45
C TYR A 259 12.31 7.22 -14.23
N ARG A 260 11.74 6.03 -14.02
CA ARG A 260 10.91 5.74 -12.87
C ARG A 260 11.77 5.60 -11.62
N GLU A 261 11.22 5.97 -10.48
CA GLU A 261 11.95 5.96 -9.20
C GLU A 261 11.70 4.65 -8.44
N TYR A 262 10.50 4.08 -8.58
CA TYR A 262 10.05 2.92 -7.82
C TYR A 262 9.76 1.75 -8.74
N VAL A 263 9.98 0.54 -8.22
CA VAL A 263 9.79 -0.69 -8.96
C VAL A 263 9.08 -1.74 -8.12
N ALA A 264 8.37 -2.62 -8.81
CA ALA A 264 7.83 -3.84 -8.25
C ALA A 264 7.93 -4.94 -9.31
N ILE A 265 7.96 -6.21 -8.92
CA ILE A 265 8.18 -7.34 -9.82
C ILE A 265 6.99 -8.30 -9.75
N ALA A 266 6.55 -8.81 -10.90
CA ALA A 266 5.58 -9.88 -10.99
C ALA A 266 6.20 -11.05 -11.76
N GLY A 267 6.56 -12.12 -11.05
CA GLY A 267 7.33 -13.24 -11.60
C GLY A 267 6.54 -14.53 -11.72
N LYS A 268 6.76 -15.27 -12.83
CA LYS A 268 6.23 -16.60 -13.00
C LYS A 268 7.13 -17.62 -12.31
N CYS A 269 6.61 -18.26 -11.25
CA CYS A 269 7.38 -19.16 -10.41
C CYS A 269 7.16 -20.66 -10.73
N TRP A 270 6.28 -20.98 -11.68
CA TRP A 270 5.98 -22.35 -12.15
C TRP A 270 5.25 -22.32 -13.49
N PRO A 271 5.14 -23.42 -14.30
CA PRO A 271 5.64 -24.76 -14.01
C PRO A 271 7.07 -25.04 -14.51
N ALA A 272 7.62 -24.21 -15.39
CA ALA A 272 8.94 -24.47 -15.99
C ALA A 272 10.12 -23.91 -15.18
N PHE A 273 9.85 -22.96 -14.28
CA PHE A 273 10.89 -22.27 -13.52
C PHE A 273 11.84 -23.25 -12.80
N GLN A 274 11.27 -24.19 -12.04
CA GLN A 274 12.05 -25.14 -11.23
C GLN A 274 13.01 -26.00 -12.05
N THR A 275 12.55 -26.48 -13.20
CA THR A 275 13.36 -27.35 -14.06
C THR A 275 14.44 -26.60 -14.82
N GLN A 276 14.27 -25.31 -15.08
CA GLN A 276 15.23 -24.48 -15.79
C GLN A 276 16.26 -23.86 -14.84
N PHE A 277 15.82 -23.26 -13.74
CA PHE A 277 16.71 -22.61 -12.76
C PHE A 277 17.28 -23.60 -11.73
N GLY A 278 16.57 -24.70 -11.46
CA GLY A 278 16.98 -25.74 -10.50
C GLY A 278 16.65 -25.40 -9.04
N PHE A 279 15.71 -24.45 -8.79
CA PHE A 279 15.24 -24.05 -7.47
C PHE A 279 13.86 -23.36 -7.61
N VAL A 280 13.22 -22.98 -6.49
CA VAL A 280 12.05 -22.10 -6.46
C VAL A 280 12.44 -20.70 -5.98
N PRO A 281 11.82 -19.60 -6.49
CA PRO A 281 12.28 -18.24 -6.24
C PRO A 281 11.81 -17.65 -4.90
N CYS A 282 11.01 -18.37 -4.12
CA CYS A 282 10.24 -17.84 -2.99
C CYS A 282 11.10 -17.09 -1.97
N TYR A 283 12.25 -17.65 -1.55
CA TYR A 283 13.14 -16.99 -0.60
C TYR A 283 13.74 -15.69 -1.16
N VAL A 284 14.13 -15.66 -2.42
CA VAL A 284 14.63 -14.42 -3.05
C VAL A 284 13.52 -13.37 -3.14
N ASN A 285 12.31 -13.79 -3.47
CA ASN A 285 11.13 -12.88 -3.47
C ASN A 285 10.91 -12.29 -2.08
N SER A 286 11.00 -13.11 -1.02
CA SER A 286 10.94 -12.68 0.39
C SER A 286 12.00 -11.60 0.71
N ARG A 287 13.24 -11.79 0.25
CA ARG A 287 14.34 -10.85 0.48
C ARG A 287 14.13 -9.52 -0.24
N LEU A 288 13.72 -9.54 -1.51
CA LEU A 288 13.41 -8.31 -2.27
C LEU A 288 12.24 -7.54 -1.65
N THR A 289 11.17 -8.25 -1.24
CA THR A 289 10.08 -7.67 -0.46
C THR A 289 10.61 -7.02 0.83
N GLY A 290 11.54 -7.67 1.51
CA GLY A 290 12.24 -7.13 2.68
C GLY A 290 13.03 -5.84 2.42
N MET A 291 13.49 -5.63 1.19
CA MET A 291 14.16 -4.40 0.73
C MET A 291 13.17 -3.30 0.32
N GLY A 292 11.87 -3.60 0.31
CA GLY A 292 10.79 -2.70 -0.15
C GLY A 292 10.51 -2.79 -1.65
N ILE A 293 11.01 -3.83 -2.32
CA ILE A 293 10.69 -4.17 -3.71
C ILE A 293 9.70 -5.33 -3.70
N PRO A 294 8.38 -5.10 -3.81
CA PRO A 294 7.41 -6.17 -3.82
C PRO A 294 7.65 -7.14 -4.99
N VAL A 295 7.52 -8.44 -4.71
CA VAL A 295 7.64 -9.48 -5.74
C VAL A 295 6.46 -10.43 -5.63
N SER A 296 5.46 -10.25 -6.49
CA SER A 296 4.28 -11.11 -6.56
C SER A 296 4.53 -12.36 -7.39
N CYS A 297 4.02 -13.49 -6.91
CA CYS A 297 4.05 -14.76 -7.62
C CYS A 297 3.01 -14.82 -8.76
N GLU A 298 3.14 -15.83 -9.62
CA GLU A 298 2.20 -16.17 -10.72
C GLU A 298 1.92 -15.01 -11.69
N VAL A 299 2.81 -14.01 -11.74
CA VAL A 299 2.61 -12.79 -12.53
C VAL A 299 1.32 -12.05 -12.13
N ASP A 300 1.02 -12.02 -10.83
CA ASP A 300 -0.11 -11.25 -10.32
C ASP A 300 0.23 -9.75 -10.27
N ILE A 301 0.03 -9.06 -11.38
CA ILE A 301 0.35 -7.64 -11.55
C ILE A 301 -0.46 -6.77 -10.59
N TYR A 302 -1.74 -7.07 -10.38
CA TYR A 302 -2.58 -6.32 -9.43
C TYR A 302 -2.29 -6.68 -7.97
N GLY A 303 -1.82 -7.92 -7.70
CA GLY A 303 -1.24 -8.28 -6.41
C GLY A 303 0.00 -7.44 -6.12
N CYS A 304 0.92 -7.39 -7.08
CA CYS A 304 2.12 -6.57 -7.01
C CYS A 304 1.84 -5.08 -6.78
N LEU A 305 0.86 -4.52 -7.51
CA LEU A 305 0.38 -3.15 -7.32
C LEU A 305 -0.18 -2.94 -5.92
N SER A 306 -0.97 -3.90 -5.41
CA SER A 306 -1.54 -3.84 -4.07
C SER A 306 -0.45 -3.87 -3.01
N GLU A 307 0.54 -4.77 -3.13
CA GLU A 307 1.69 -4.82 -2.22
C GLU A 307 2.47 -3.50 -2.22
N PHE A 308 2.70 -2.87 -3.38
CA PHE A 308 3.39 -1.58 -3.46
C PHE A 308 2.61 -0.47 -2.76
N ILE A 309 1.30 -0.38 -3.00
CA ILE A 309 0.43 0.62 -2.34
C ILE A 309 0.48 0.45 -0.83
N GLY A 310 0.35 -0.77 -0.34
CA GLY A 310 0.38 -1.02 1.09
C GLY A 310 1.74 -0.78 1.73
N THR A 311 2.83 -1.13 1.03
CA THR A 311 4.19 -0.79 1.46
C THR A 311 4.36 0.73 1.57
N ALA A 312 3.82 1.50 0.61
CA ALA A 312 3.84 2.95 0.66
C ALA A 312 2.96 3.53 1.79
N VAL A 313 1.81 2.92 2.07
CA VAL A 313 0.92 3.35 3.15
C VAL A 313 1.49 3.02 4.53
N SER A 314 1.97 1.78 4.72
CA SER A 314 2.43 1.31 6.03
C SER A 314 3.86 1.75 6.39
N ASP A 315 4.66 2.14 5.40
CA ASP A 315 6.13 2.30 5.51
C ASP A 315 6.82 1.03 6.07
N ASP A 316 6.21 -0.11 5.80
CA ASP A 316 6.69 -1.43 6.21
C ASP A 316 6.47 -2.45 5.09
N VAL A 317 7.04 -3.65 5.25
CA VAL A 317 6.88 -4.74 4.30
C VAL A 317 5.45 -5.26 4.29
N VAL A 318 4.98 -5.59 3.11
CA VAL A 318 3.66 -6.18 2.84
C VAL A 318 3.90 -7.54 2.19
N THR A 319 2.98 -8.47 2.35
CA THR A 319 3.06 -9.78 1.69
C THR A 319 1.81 -10.07 0.88
N LEU A 320 1.93 -10.85 -0.18
CA LEU A 320 0.81 -11.41 -0.91
C LEU A 320 0.48 -12.78 -0.32
N LEU A 321 -0.79 -13.01 0.02
CA LEU A 321 -1.27 -14.29 0.54
C LEU A 321 -2.56 -14.71 -0.14
N ASP A 322 -2.77 -16.03 -0.17
CA ASP A 322 -4.03 -16.64 -0.53
C ASP A 322 -5.00 -16.60 0.66
N ILE A 323 -6.26 -16.33 0.41
CA ILE A 323 -7.33 -16.82 1.26
C ILE A 323 -7.44 -18.31 0.94
N ASN A 324 -6.69 -19.14 1.67
CA ASN A 324 -6.33 -20.47 1.21
C ASN A 324 -7.33 -21.54 1.65
N ASN A 325 -7.47 -21.75 2.96
CA ASN A 325 -8.33 -22.78 3.53
C ASN A 325 -9.22 -22.22 4.63
N SER A 326 -10.36 -22.86 4.87
CA SER A 326 -11.03 -22.74 6.16
C SER A 326 -10.12 -23.31 7.26
N VAL A 327 -10.20 -22.78 8.47
CA VAL A 327 -9.58 -23.38 9.64
C VAL A 327 -10.27 -24.74 9.90
N PRO A 328 -9.53 -25.86 10.10
CA PRO A 328 -10.14 -27.13 10.46
C PRO A 328 -10.95 -27.06 11.75
N ASP A 329 -12.04 -27.85 11.87
CA ASP A 329 -12.94 -27.82 13.02
C ASP A 329 -12.21 -28.11 14.34
N ASP A 330 -11.36 -29.12 14.37
CA ASP A 330 -10.56 -29.50 15.53
C ASP A 330 -9.57 -28.38 15.95
N MET A 331 -8.92 -27.75 15.00
CA MET A 331 -8.04 -26.60 15.27
C MET A 331 -8.83 -25.42 15.85
N TYR A 332 -10.02 -25.12 15.31
CA TYR A 332 -10.88 -24.07 15.82
C TYR A 332 -11.33 -24.38 17.25
N GLU A 333 -11.86 -25.58 17.50
CA GLU A 333 -12.36 -26.02 18.81
C GLU A 333 -11.24 -26.01 19.87
N GLU A 334 -10.05 -26.51 19.53
CA GLU A 334 -8.93 -26.63 20.46
C GLU A 334 -8.19 -25.31 20.72
N SER A 335 -8.07 -24.47 19.70
CA SER A 335 -7.13 -23.34 19.76
C SER A 335 -7.77 -21.95 19.71
N ILE A 336 -9.00 -21.81 19.23
CA ILE A 336 -9.66 -20.50 19.00
C ILE A 336 -10.92 -20.35 19.83
N GLN A 337 -11.82 -21.32 19.79
CA GLN A 337 -13.13 -21.25 20.45
C GLN A 337 -13.01 -20.96 21.97
N GLY A 338 -13.68 -19.90 22.40
CA GLY A 338 -13.66 -19.47 23.80
C GLY A 338 -12.36 -18.81 24.28
N LYS A 339 -11.34 -18.70 23.40
CA LYS A 339 -10.08 -18.01 23.69
C LYS A 339 -10.01 -16.65 22.98
N PHE A 340 -10.67 -16.53 21.83
CA PHE A 340 -10.77 -15.30 21.04
C PHE A 340 -12.23 -15.01 20.71
N ASP A 341 -12.55 -13.74 20.48
CA ASP A 341 -13.92 -13.30 20.17
C ASP A 341 -14.19 -13.38 18.65
N TYR A 342 -14.01 -14.59 18.11
CA TYR A 342 -14.26 -14.89 16.69
C TYR A 342 -15.05 -16.18 16.55
N THR A 343 -16.02 -16.19 15.63
CA THR A 343 -16.67 -17.41 15.21
C THR A 343 -15.78 -18.18 14.23
N HIS A 344 -16.05 -19.46 14.00
CA HIS A 344 -15.32 -20.25 13.02
C HIS A 344 -15.34 -19.62 11.61
N LYS A 345 -16.47 -18.97 11.23
CA LYS A 345 -16.62 -18.30 9.95
C LYS A 345 -15.87 -16.98 9.82
N ASP A 346 -15.33 -16.46 10.91
CA ASP A 346 -14.47 -15.28 10.91
C ASP A 346 -13.01 -15.62 10.63
N THR A 347 -12.67 -16.92 10.62
CA THR A 347 -11.30 -17.42 10.53
C THR A 347 -11.00 -18.10 9.20
N PHE A 348 -9.75 -18.01 8.76
CA PHE A 348 -9.22 -18.72 7.58
C PHE A 348 -7.70 -18.90 7.69
N MET A 349 -7.16 -19.83 6.90
CA MET A 349 -5.72 -19.98 6.74
C MET A 349 -5.27 -19.04 5.61
N GLY A 350 -4.44 -18.04 5.94
CA GLY A 350 -3.75 -17.22 4.96
C GLY A 350 -2.39 -17.87 4.64
N PHE A 351 -2.12 -18.13 3.36
CA PHE A 351 -0.98 -18.95 2.94
C PHE A 351 -0.32 -18.39 1.68
N HIS A 352 0.99 -18.53 1.58
CA HIS A 352 1.70 -18.57 0.30
C HIS A 352 2.93 -19.47 0.39
N CYS A 353 3.53 -19.80 -0.76
CA CYS A 353 4.63 -20.77 -0.83
C CYS A 353 5.88 -20.39 -0.03
N GLY A 354 6.07 -19.10 0.31
CA GLY A 354 7.24 -18.67 1.10
C GLY A 354 7.87 -17.36 0.63
N ASN A 355 7.07 -16.43 0.13
CA ASN A 355 7.49 -15.08 -0.30
C ASN A 355 7.34 -14.01 0.79
N THR A 356 6.79 -14.35 1.95
CA THR A 356 6.69 -13.42 3.08
C THR A 356 8.09 -13.07 3.61
N CYS A 357 8.34 -11.78 3.85
CA CYS A 357 9.61 -11.33 4.41
C CYS A 357 9.94 -12.01 5.74
N SER A 358 11.18 -12.46 5.92
CA SER A 358 11.67 -13.15 7.13
C SER A 358 11.32 -12.43 8.43
N ARG A 359 11.34 -11.09 8.43
CA ARG A 359 10.97 -10.26 9.60
C ARG A 359 9.49 -10.37 10.02
N LYS A 360 8.64 -10.93 9.17
CA LYS A 360 7.21 -11.13 9.44
C LYS A 360 6.86 -12.60 9.70
N LEU A 361 7.87 -13.42 9.92
CA LEU A 361 7.73 -14.82 10.30
C LEU A 361 8.26 -15.04 11.73
N ALA A 362 7.55 -15.82 12.53
CA ALA A 362 7.94 -16.18 13.90
C ALA A 362 9.22 -17.03 13.92
N PHE A 363 9.44 -17.80 12.87
CA PHE A 363 10.68 -18.52 12.58
C PHE A 363 10.86 -18.63 11.06
N CYS A 364 12.07 -18.88 10.60
CA CYS A 364 12.36 -19.05 9.19
C CYS A 364 13.06 -20.39 8.96
N SER A 365 12.57 -21.17 8.00
CA SER A 365 13.22 -22.41 7.58
C SER A 365 13.17 -22.52 6.06
N MET A 366 14.33 -22.50 5.43
CA MET A 366 14.41 -22.73 3.98
C MET A 366 14.34 -24.23 3.67
N LYS A 367 13.33 -24.61 2.90
CA LYS A 367 13.05 -26.01 2.57
C LYS A 367 12.70 -26.17 1.09
N ASN A 368 12.17 -27.34 0.76
CA ASN A 368 11.57 -27.61 -0.53
C ASN A 368 10.10 -27.23 -0.55
N GLN A 369 9.60 -26.75 -1.67
CA GLN A 369 8.20 -26.42 -1.87
C GLN A 369 7.38 -27.72 -2.02
N MET A 370 6.54 -28.00 -1.04
CA MET A 370 5.90 -29.32 -0.90
C MET A 370 4.83 -29.60 -1.94
N ILE A 371 4.16 -28.58 -2.48
CA ILE A 371 3.15 -28.78 -3.53
C ILE A 371 3.83 -29.21 -4.83
N MET A 372 4.93 -28.53 -5.21
CA MET A 372 5.68 -28.82 -6.42
C MET A 372 6.42 -30.16 -6.33
N ALA A 373 6.90 -30.53 -5.16
CA ALA A 373 7.58 -31.80 -4.91
C ALA A 373 6.69 -33.04 -5.09
N ARG A 374 5.36 -32.85 -5.25
CA ARG A 374 4.43 -33.96 -5.60
C ARG A 374 4.60 -34.42 -7.06
N SER A 375 5.08 -33.55 -7.93
CA SER A 375 5.16 -33.81 -9.39
C SER A 375 6.54 -33.55 -9.99
N LEU A 376 7.45 -32.94 -9.26
CA LEU A 376 8.83 -32.62 -9.68
C LEU A 376 9.85 -33.30 -8.77
N PRO A 377 11.08 -33.52 -9.24
CA PRO A 377 12.19 -33.92 -8.36
C PRO A 377 12.37 -32.94 -7.20
N VAL A 378 12.55 -33.45 -5.99
CA VAL A 378 12.64 -32.61 -4.78
C VAL A 378 13.79 -31.60 -4.88
N GLU A 379 14.88 -31.94 -5.52
CA GLU A 379 16.09 -31.14 -5.66
C GLU A 379 15.85 -29.82 -6.37
N VAL A 380 14.92 -29.77 -7.34
CA VAL A 380 14.57 -28.55 -8.09
C VAL A 380 13.47 -27.73 -7.40
N THR A 381 12.94 -28.20 -6.29
CA THR A 381 11.90 -27.51 -5.52
C THR A 381 12.40 -26.84 -4.25
N ASN A 382 13.71 -26.84 -4.01
CA ASN A 382 14.35 -26.16 -2.89
C ASN A 382 14.31 -24.64 -3.06
N GLY A 383 14.22 -23.87 -1.96
CA GLY A 383 14.27 -22.41 -1.96
C GLY A 383 13.01 -21.72 -1.48
N THR A 384 12.04 -22.45 -0.88
CA THR A 384 10.90 -21.84 -0.19
C THR A 384 11.28 -21.41 1.23
N LEU A 385 10.73 -20.34 1.74
CA LEU A 385 10.88 -19.88 3.12
C LEU A 385 9.62 -20.21 3.91
N GLU A 386 9.73 -21.16 4.84
CA GLU A 386 8.62 -21.58 5.69
C GLU A 386 8.69 -20.90 7.06
N GLY A 387 7.53 -20.55 7.59
CA GLY A 387 7.35 -20.03 8.92
C GLY A 387 5.91 -19.58 9.18
N ASP A 388 5.49 -19.63 10.45
CA ASP A 388 4.23 -19.04 10.85
C ASP A 388 4.36 -17.51 10.81
N ILE A 389 3.35 -16.84 10.24
CA ILE A 389 3.29 -15.38 10.22
C ILE A 389 3.12 -14.88 11.65
N ILE A 390 3.84 -13.81 12.01
CA ILE A 390 3.79 -13.25 13.37
C ILE A 390 2.38 -12.80 13.72
N PRO A 391 1.90 -13.10 14.93
CA PRO A 391 0.61 -12.63 15.41
C PRO A 391 0.53 -11.10 15.51
N GLY A 392 -0.65 -10.57 15.32
CA GLY A 392 -0.94 -9.13 15.46
C GLY A 392 -1.91 -8.59 14.43
N ASP A 393 -2.19 -7.31 14.55
CA ASP A 393 -3.11 -6.58 13.67
C ASP A 393 -2.68 -6.64 12.20
N ILE A 394 -3.67 -6.79 11.31
CA ILE A 394 -3.44 -6.76 9.86
C ILE A 394 -4.54 -5.98 9.13
N THR A 395 -4.19 -5.54 7.94
CA THR A 395 -5.15 -5.12 6.92
C THR A 395 -4.97 -6.02 5.70
N PHE A 396 -6.02 -6.78 5.36
CA PHE A 396 -6.10 -7.63 4.18
C PHE A 396 -6.85 -6.87 3.10
N TYR A 397 -6.26 -6.70 1.92
CA TYR A 397 -6.84 -5.83 0.89
C TYR A 397 -6.37 -6.23 -0.51
N ARG A 398 -7.10 -5.74 -1.52
CA ARG A 398 -6.70 -5.88 -2.92
C ARG A 398 -7.29 -4.75 -3.75
N LEU A 399 -6.49 -4.21 -4.64
CA LEU A 399 -6.93 -3.42 -5.79
C LEU A 399 -6.83 -4.30 -7.03
N GLN A 400 -7.84 -4.25 -7.90
CA GLN A 400 -7.80 -4.95 -9.18
C GLN A 400 -8.61 -4.24 -10.26
N SER A 401 -8.41 -4.66 -11.51
CA SER A 401 -9.31 -4.40 -12.61
C SER A 401 -9.79 -5.73 -13.19
N THR A 402 -10.94 -5.72 -13.81
CA THR A 402 -11.56 -6.89 -14.43
C THR A 402 -11.82 -6.65 -15.93
N ALA A 403 -12.52 -7.59 -16.58
CA ALA A 403 -12.78 -7.52 -18.02
C ALA A 403 -13.57 -6.26 -18.46
N ASP A 404 -14.31 -5.63 -17.54
CA ASP A 404 -15.01 -4.35 -17.78
C ASP A 404 -14.07 -3.13 -17.71
N ASN A 405 -12.78 -3.37 -17.44
CA ASN A 405 -11.74 -2.37 -17.33
C ASN A 405 -12.03 -1.28 -16.28
N LYS A 406 -12.70 -1.64 -15.18
CA LYS A 406 -12.94 -0.77 -14.03
C LYS A 406 -12.07 -1.18 -12.85
N LEU A 407 -11.63 -0.21 -12.07
CA LEU A 407 -10.98 -0.47 -10.80
C LEU A 407 -12.02 -0.88 -9.77
N ARG A 408 -11.68 -1.87 -8.95
CA ARG A 408 -12.42 -2.25 -7.75
C ARG A 408 -11.46 -2.68 -6.66
N ALA A 409 -11.86 -2.52 -5.41
CA ALA A 409 -11.02 -2.84 -4.27
C ALA A 409 -11.84 -3.42 -3.12
N TYR A 410 -11.15 -4.21 -2.30
CA TYR A 410 -11.64 -4.53 -0.96
C TYR A 410 -10.59 -4.22 0.10
N ILE A 411 -11.06 -3.96 1.31
CA ILE A 411 -10.25 -3.74 2.51
C ILE A 411 -10.94 -4.45 3.67
N ALA A 412 -10.21 -5.24 4.45
CA ALA A 412 -10.70 -5.87 5.65
C ALA A 412 -9.61 -5.83 6.74
N GLN A 413 -9.95 -5.37 7.92
CA GLN A 413 -9.06 -5.33 9.08
C GLN A 413 -9.35 -6.49 10.02
N GLY A 414 -8.32 -7.05 10.60
CA GLY A 414 -8.37 -8.15 11.53
C GLY A 414 -7.03 -8.40 12.16
N GLU A 415 -6.73 -9.64 12.48
CA GLU A 415 -5.46 -10.03 13.09
C GLU A 415 -5.00 -11.42 12.64
N VAL A 416 -3.72 -11.70 12.79
CA VAL A 416 -3.15 -13.04 12.78
C VAL A 416 -3.19 -13.54 14.21
N LEU A 417 -3.85 -14.67 14.45
CA LEU A 417 -3.96 -15.28 15.77
C LEU A 417 -2.66 -16.01 16.16
N PRO A 418 -2.28 -16.03 17.44
CA PRO A 418 -1.13 -16.78 17.96
C PRO A 418 -1.43 -18.30 18.04
N VAL A 419 -1.81 -18.88 16.92
CA VAL A 419 -2.17 -20.28 16.76
C VAL A 419 -1.20 -20.93 15.78
N ALA A 420 -0.58 -22.05 16.17
CA ALA A 420 0.32 -22.78 15.29
C ALA A 420 -0.41 -23.30 14.05
N SER A 421 0.15 -23.10 12.89
CA SER A 421 -0.48 -23.47 11.63
C SER A 421 -0.47 -24.97 11.34
N HIS A 422 0.49 -25.71 11.93
CA HIS A 422 0.74 -27.13 11.66
C HIS A 422 0.88 -27.47 10.17
N SER A 423 1.38 -26.52 9.36
CA SER A 423 1.46 -26.64 7.92
C SER A 423 2.82 -26.19 7.39
N PHE A 424 2.92 -25.92 6.11
CA PHE A 424 4.14 -25.51 5.40
C PHE A 424 3.91 -24.18 4.66
N GLY A 425 5.00 -23.58 4.18
CA GLY A 425 4.97 -22.27 3.52
C GLY A 425 5.02 -21.11 4.50
N SER A 426 4.77 -19.90 4.03
CA SER A 426 4.49 -18.74 4.87
C SER A 426 3.00 -18.73 5.13
N ILE A 427 2.59 -19.03 6.35
CA ILE A 427 1.19 -19.32 6.68
C ILE A 427 0.82 -18.77 8.06
N GLY A 428 -0.47 -18.49 8.28
CA GLY A 428 -1.02 -18.08 9.56
C GLY A 428 -2.50 -18.35 9.67
N VAL A 429 -3.01 -18.33 10.90
CA VAL A 429 -4.44 -18.35 11.20
C VAL A 429 -4.92 -16.90 11.29
N PHE A 430 -5.71 -16.48 10.33
CA PHE A 430 -6.25 -15.13 10.23
C PHE A 430 -7.66 -15.07 10.79
N ALA A 431 -7.99 -14.00 11.48
CA ALA A 431 -9.34 -13.68 11.94
C ALA A 431 -9.74 -12.28 11.46
N ILE A 432 -10.85 -12.20 10.77
CA ILE A 432 -11.46 -10.95 10.30
C ILE A 432 -12.92 -10.96 10.75
N PRO A 433 -13.40 -9.97 11.51
CA PRO A 433 -14.77 -9.92 11.95
C PRO A 433 -15.77 -10.02 10.77
N GLU A 434 -16.77 -10.89 10.91
CA GLU A 434 -17.79 -11.17 9.88
C GLU A 434 -17.22 -11.61 8.51
N MET A 435 -16.07 -12.30 8.52
CA MET A 435 -15.41 -12.76 7.30
C MET A 435 -16.33 -13.61 6.42
N GLY A 436 -17.19 -14.46 7.02
CA GLY A 436 -18.12 -15.29 6.23
C GLY A 436 -19.10 -14.48 5.38
N ARG A 437 -19.61 -13.34 5.91
CA ARG A 437 -20.45 -12.40 5.13
C ARG A 437 -19.63 -11.67 4.08
N PHE A 438 -18.44 -11.17 4.45
CA PHE A 438 -17.53 -10.48 3.55
C PHE A 438 -17.09 -11.40 2.40
N TYR A 439 -16.74 -12.65 2.71
CA TYR A 439 -16.38 -13.67 1.72
C TYR A 439 -17.50 -13.87 0.69
N ARG A 440 -18.77 -14.04 1.14
CA ARG A 440 -19.89 -14.29 0.25
C ARG A 440 -20.29 -13.03 -0.55
N HIS A 441 -20.45 -11.89 0.12
CA HIS A 441 -21.11 -10.72 -0.48
C HIS A 441 -20.12 -9.72 -1.11
N VAL A 442 -18.83 -9.83 -0.81
CA VAL A 442 -17.78 -9.03 -1.45
C VAL A 442 -16.89 -9.91 -2.31
N LEU A 443 -16.16 -10.85 -1.73
CA LEU A 443 -15.13 -11.56 -2.47
C LEU A 443 -15.72 -12.39 -3.62
N ILE A 444 -16.77 -13.17 -3.37
CA ILE A 444 -17.44 -13.96 -4.41
C ILE A 444 -18.27 -13.07 -5.33
N GLU A 445 -19.16 -12.25 -4.79
CA GLU A 445 -20.13 -11.48 -5.58
C GLU A 445 -19.47 -10.42 -6.47
N LYS A 446 -18.38 -9.82 -6.00
CA LYS A 446 -17.61 -8.81 -6.76
C LYS A 446 -16.45 -9.44 -7.56
N ASN A 447 -16.36 -10.78 -7.61
CA ASN A 447 -15.38 -11.54 -8.40
C ASN A 447 -13.92 -11.20 -8.06
N PHE A 448 -13.56 -11.20 -6.78
CA PHE A 448 -12.17 -11.10 -6.35
C PHE A 448 -11.50 -12.49 -6.38
N PRO A 449 -10.23 -12.58 -6.81
CA PRO A 449 -9.45 -13.80 -6.71
C PRO A 449 -9.02 -14.08 -5.27
N HIS A 450 -8.41 -15.24 -5.06
CA HIS A 450 -7.94 -15.66 -3.73
C HIS A 450 -6.71 -14.89 -3.22
N HIS A 451 -5.91 -14.27 -4.09
CA HIS A 451 -4.78 -13.42 -3.69
C HIS A 451 -5.25 -12.11 -3.07
N GLY A 452 -4.65 -11.73 -1.95
CA GLY A 452 -4.75 -10.42 -1.35
C GLY A 452 -3.43 -9.98 -0.74
N ALA A 453 -3.20 -8.68 -0.68
CA ALA A 453 -2.07 -8.10 0.01
C ALA A 453 -2.39 -7.96 1.50
N VAL A 454 -1.37 -8.17 2.35
CA VAL A 454 -1.48 -8.08 3.80
C VAL A 454 -0.45 -7.08 4.32
N ALA A 455 -0.93 -5.97 4.84
CA ALA A 455 -0.14 -5.03 5.63
C ALA A 455 -0.27 -5.38 7.12
N PHE A 456 0.84 -5.28 7.84
CA PHE A 456 0.93 -5.61 9.27
C PHE A 456 0.59 -4.38 10.11
N GLY A 457 -0.66 -4.25 10.48
CA GLY A 457 -1.29 -3.14 11.19
C GLY A 457 -2.63 -2.74 10.59
N HIS A 458 -3.33 -1.79 11.22
CA HIS A 458 -4.61 -1.27 10.77
C HIS A 458 -4.43 -0.01 9.90
N TYR A 459 -4.43 -0.20 8.59
CA TYR A 459 -4.25 0.86 7.58
C TYR A 459 -5.50 1.09 6.71
N GLY A 460 -6.65 0.55 7.12
CA GLY A 460 -7.86 0.55 6.30
C GLY A 460 -8.32 1.94 5.87
N LYS A 461 -8.28 2.94 6.77
CA LYS A 461 -8.66 4.32 6.44
C LYS A 461 -7.76 4.94 5.36
N ALA A 462 -6.44 4.80 5.52
CA ALA A 462 -5.50 5.35 4.54
C ALA A 462 -5.63 4.66 3.17
N LEU A 463 -5.74 3.34 3.13
CA LEU A 463 -5.99 2.58 1.90
C LEU A 463 -7.31 2.98 1.23
N TYR A 464 -8.38 3.17 2.01
CA TYR A 464 -9.67 3.61 1.51
C TYR A 464 -9.55 4.97 0.79
N GLU A 465 -8.89 5.93 1.40
CA GLU A 465 -8.70 7.26 0.81
C GLU A 465 -7.75 7.22 -0.40
N VAL A 466 -6.71 6.37 -0.39
CA VAL A 466 -5.88 6.14 -1.58
C VAL A 466 -6.72 5.61 -2.73
N PHE A 467 -7.51 4.55 -2.51
CA PHE A 467 -8.31 3.94 -3.57
C PHE A 467 -9.38 4.89 -4.11
N LYS A 468 -10.03 5.65 -3.24
CA LYS A 468 -10.97 6.71 -3.63
C LYS A 468 -10.26 7.80 -4.46
N TYR A 469 -9.08 8.27 -4.03
CA TYR A 469 -8.31 9.29 -4.73
C TYR A 469 -7.89 8.84 -6.13
N ILE A 470 -7.44 7.61 -6.29
CA ILE A 470 -7.04 7.08 -7.60
C ILE A 470 -8.22 6.72 -8.51
N GLY A 471 -9.45 6.76 -8.02
CA GLY A 471 -10.67 6.68 -8.82
C GLY A 471 -11.36 5.34 -8.79
N VAL A 472 -11.18 4.52 -7.74
CA VAL A 472 -12.07 3.38 -7.51
C VAL A 472 -13.48 3.92 -7.25
N PRO A 473 -14.51 3.48 -8.01
CA PRO A 473 -15.89 3.90 -7.74
C PRO A 473 -16.32 3.50 -6.32
N VAL A 474 -17.12 4.35 -5.66
CA VAL A 474 -17.54 4.10 -4.27
C VAL A 474 -18.31 2.78 -4.13
N GLU A 475 -19.12 2.44 -5.13
CA GLU A 475 -19.87 1.17 -5.19
C GLU A 475 -18.98 -0.06 -5.36
N ASP A 476 -17.75 0.13 -5.80
CA ASP A 476 -16.73 -0.92 -6.00
C ASP A 476 -15.57 -0.83 -4.99
N LEU A 477 -15.68 0.07 -4.02
CA LEU A 477 -14.75 0.22 -2.90
C LEU A 477 -15.36 -0.39 -1.64
N ASN A 478 -14.99 -1.64 -1.36
CA ASN A 478 -15.61 -2.47 -0.33
C ASN A 478 -14.73 -2.52 0.93
N PHE A 479 -15.06 -1.70 1.91
CA PHE A 479 -14.42 -1.77 3.21
C PHE A 479 -15.27 -2.61 4.16
N ASN A 480 -14.73 -3.72 4.67
CA ASN A 480 -15.44 -4.55 5.64
C ASN A 480 -15.63 -3.78 6.95
N GLN A 481 -16.88 -3.44 7.23
CA GLN A 481 -17.26 -2.77 8.48
C GLN A 481 -18.20 -3.71 9.25
N PRO A 482 -17.67 -4.48 10.18
CA PRO A 482 -18.52 -5.32 11.04
C PRO A 482 -19.44 -4.44 11.89
N LYS A 483 -20.65 -4.89 12.13
CA LYS A 483 -21.74 -4.25 12.87
C LYS A 483 -22.58 -3.25 12.05
N GLY A 484 -23.65 -3.75 11.49
CA GLY A 484 -24.79 -2.97 11.08
C GLY A 484 -24.87 -2.60 9.60
N MET A 485 -23.89 -2.90 8.78
CA MET A 485 -24.01 -2.78 7.32
C MET A 485 -24.58 -4.07 6.72
N MET A 486 -25.71 -3.95 6.03
CA MET A 486 -26.22 -5.00 5.16
C MET A 486 -25.64 -4.80 3.76
N TYR A 487 -25.03 -5.85 3.21
CA TYR A 487 -24.58 -5.80 1.83
C TYR A 487 -25.77 -5.85 0.86
N PRO A 488 -25.71 -5.15 -0.30
CA PRO A 488 -26.83 -5.14 -1.27
C PRO A 488 -27.26 -6.52 -1.74
N THR A 489 -26.37 -7.51 -1.69
CA THR A 489 -26.61 -8.89 -2.09
C THR A 489 -27.16 -9.78 -0.96
N GLU A 490 -27.25 -9.27 0.27
CA GLU A 490 -27.87 -10.01 1.38
C GLU A 490 -29.39 -10.04 1.21
N ASN A 491 -29.98 -11.20 1.55
CA ASN A 491 -31.42 -11.30 1.58
C ASN A 491 -31.97 -10.56 2.81
N PRO A 492 -32.76 -9.49 2.65
CA PRO A 492 -33.28 -8.74 3.78
C PRO A 492 -34.32 -9.52 4.61
N PHE A 493 -34.71 -10.69 4.15
CA PHE A 493 -35.70 -11.55 4.83
C PHE A 493 -35.11 -12.88 5.34
N ALA A 494 -33.78 -13.03 5.28
CA ALA A 494 -33.10 -14.23 5.78
C ALA A 494 -32.90 -14.18 7.28
#